data_c55bc47864aeca180fd40f761b22b460
#
_entry.id   c55bc47864aeca180fd40f761b22b460
#
_cell.length_a   1.000
_cell.length_b   1.000
_cell.length_c   1.000
_cell.angle_alpha   90.00
_cell.angle_beta   90.00
_cell.angle_gamma   90.00
#
_symmetry.space_group_name_H-M   'P 1'
#
loop_
_entity.id
_entity.type
_entity.pdbx_description
1 polymer ?
#
loop_
_entity_poly.entity_id
_entity_poly.type
_entity_poly.pdbx_seq_one_letter_code
_entity_poly.pdbx_strand_id
1 'polypeptide(L)'
;MKKIAVNIVRGILVALSKFPLKFHYFWGDVFAWMARVVFKYRYDVVMINLSRSFPDMKYKALQAIAKDFYRHLGEIAAEAIWFSGSNYKRLYDSGIVTVTNPEDFNELFLSTPSMTVLSTHCGNWELLGGFLGYRTSTGVKVALEEDQIRVVYKQLSNPVADEVFKRNRASALEVVGTSCEIESMSILRHAVANRDKRKVYIFPTDQHPYTKAAKHPIGEFMHQQTNVMLGSVGLACRLSHSVMYLKMKRVERGRYEMTLIPMCSNASEMKQEDLMRKYYDLLQEEINESPANWLWTHKRWK
;
A
#
# COMPACT_ATOMS: atom_id res chain seq x y z
N MET A 1 -14.59 -6.51 26.84
CA MET A 1 -13.29 -7.19 26.60
C MET A 1 -12.60 -6.70 25.33
N LYS A 2 -13.21 -6.72 24.11
CA LYS A 2 -12.57 -6.26 22.86
C LYS A 2 -11.98 -4.84 22.96
N LYS A 3 -12.76 -3.83 23.39
CA LYS A 3 -12.29 -2.43 23.52
C LYS A 3 -11.09 -2.29 24.47
N ILE A 4 -11.07 -3.04 25.56
CA ILE A 4 -9.96 -3.01 26.54
C ILE A 4 -8.69 -3.57 25.90
N ALA A 5 -8.77 -4.72 25.25
CA ALA A 5 -7.63 -5.32 24.55
C ALA A 5 -7.06 -4.38 23.47
N VAL A 6 -7.92 -3.77 22.63
CA VAL A 6 -7.52 -2.79 21.64
C VAL A 6 -6.80 -1.60 22.28
N ASN A 7 -7.36 -1.03 23.35
CA ASN A 7 -6.77 0.14 24.04
C ASN A 7 -5.41 -0.20 24.67
N ILE A 8 -5.26 -1.39 25.27
CA ILE A 8 -3.98 -1.86 25.82
C ILE A 8 -2.93 -1.98 24.69
N VAL A 9 -3.26 -2.70 23.62
CA VAL A 9 -2.32 -2.88 22.50
C VAL A 9 -1.95 -1.53 21.87
N ARG A 10 -2.92 -0.66 21.64
CA ARG A 10 -2.66 0.70 21.13
C ARG A 10 -1.81 1.53 22.08
N GLY A 11 -2.07 1.48 23.40
CA GLY A 11 -1.25 2.16 24.41
C GLY A 11 0.21 1.71 24.35
N ILE A 12 0.45 0.40 24.23
CA ILE A 12 1.80 -0.16 24.07
C ILE A 12 2.46 0.34 22.78
N LEU A 13 1.76 0.26 21.63
CA LEU A 13 2.29 0.72 20.35
C LEU A 13 2.65 2.21 20.37
N VAL A 14 1.77 3.06 20.94
CA VAL A 14 2.02 4.50 21.09
C VAL A 14 3.18 4.77 22.04
N ALA A 15 3.32 4.02 23.14
CA ALA A 15 4.47 4.15 24.03
C ALA A 15 5.77 3.75 23.32
N LEU A 16 5.77 2.63 22.61
CA LEU A 16 6.93 2.17 21.82
C LEU A 16 7.28 3.18 20.72
N SER A 17 6.30 3.78 20.06
CA SER A 17 6.54 4.72 18.95
C SER A 17 7.38 5.95 19.35
N LYS A 18 7.48 6.25 20.66
CA LYS A 18 8.32 7.35 21.17
C LYS A 18 9.82 7.10 21.07
N PHE A 19 10.23 5.84 20.95
CA PHE A 19 11.64 5.51 20.71
C PHE A 19 12.09 5.93 19.31
N PRO A 20 13.38 6.24 19.12
CA PRO A 20 13.91 6.61 17.80
C PRO A 20 13.84 5.44 16.81
N LEU A 21 13.73 5.74 15.51
CA LEU A 21 13.66 4.72 14.44
C LEU A 21 14.81 3.70 14.50
N LYS A 22 16.02 4.12 14.90
CA LYS A 22 17.18 3.21 15.07
C LYS A 22 16.91 2.07 16.05
N PHE A 23 16.17 2.34 17.14
CA PHE A 23 15.75 1.32 18.10
C PHE A 23 14.79 0.31 17.44
N HIS A 24 13.81 0.80 16.68
CA HIS A 24 12.86 -0.08 15.99
C HIS A 24 13.54 -0.91 14.91
N TYR A 25 14.51 -0.35 14.17
CA TYR A 25 15.26 -1.10 13.16
C TYR A 25 16.12 -2.23 13.75
N PHE A 26 16.71 -2.03 14.92
CA PHE A 26 17.40 -3.13 15.60
C PHE A 26 16.46 -4.32 15.82
N TRP A 27 15.28 -4.07 16.36
CA TRP A 27 14.28 -5.13 16.58
C TRP A 27 13.67 -5.64 15.27
N GLY A 28 13.53 -4.80 14.26
CA GLY A 28 13.13 -5.18 12.91
C GLY A 28 14.12 -6.15 12.26
N ASP A 29 15.42 -5.92 12.43
CA ASP A 29 16.49 -6.84 11.94
C ASP A 29 16.45 -8.19 12.67
N VAL A 30 16.24 -8.20 13.99
CA VAL A 30 16.05 -9.41 14.78
C VAL A 30 14.81 -10.17 14.29
N PHE A 31 13.68 -9.48 14.11
CA PHE A 31 12.45 -10.06 13.57
C PHE A 31 12.67 -10.66 12.17
N ALA A 32 13.33 -9.93 11.27
CA ALA A 32 13.64 -10.38 9.92
C ALA A 32 14.50 -11.64 9.92
N TRP A 33 15.52 -11.68 10.77
CA TRP A 33 16.37 -12.85 10.94
C TRP A 33 15.57 -14.05 11.47
N MET A 34 14.79 -13.86 12.52
CA MET A 34 13.92 -14.91 13.08
C MET A 34 12.93 -15.43 12.05
N ALA A 35 12.24 -14.54 11.34
CA ALA A 35 11.26 -14.91 10.34
C ALA A 35 11.88 -15.72 9.19
N ARG A 36 13.07 -15.33 8.72
CA ARG A 36 13.76 -16.00 7.61
C ARG A 36 14.47 -17.29 8.02
N VAL A 37 15.22 -17.28 9.14
CA VAL A 37 16.17 -18.34 9.48
C VAL A 37 15.58 -19.34 10.47
N VAL A 38 14.93 -18.85 11.54
CA VAL A 38 14.42 -19.70 12.61
C VAL A 38 13.07 -20.29 12.22
N PHE A 39 12.08 -19.43 11.95
CA PHE A 39 10.72 -19.87 11.66
C PHE A 39 10.47 -20.20 10.19
N LYS A 40 11.37 -19.79 9.29
CA LYS A 40 11.22 -19.93 7.84
C LYS A 40 9.84 -19.49 7.34
N TYR A 41 9.34 -18.40 7.91
CA TYR A 41 7.99 -17.90 7.67
C TYR A 41 7.73 -17.71 6.17
N ARG A 42 6.94 -18.61 5.60
CA ARG A 42 6.58 -18.64 4.17
C ARG A 42 7.80 -18.63 3.21
N TYR A 43 8.98 -19.11 3.66
CA TYR A 43 10.20 -19.08 2.86
C TYR A 43 10.04 -19.82 1.52
N ASP A 44 9.34 -20.97 1.53
CA ASP A 44 9.08 -21.74 0.31
C ASP A 44 8.20 -20.94 -0.67
N VAL A 45 7.18 -20.20 -0.17
CA VAL A 45 6.34 -19.33 -1.00
C VAL A 45 7.17 -18.22 -1.63
N VAL A 46 8.05 -17.58 -0.86
CA VAL A 46 8.95 -16.52 -1.36
C VAL A 46 9.87 -17.07 -2.45
N MET A 47 10.51 -18.20 -2.21
CA MET A 47 11.44 -18.80 -3.19
C MET A 47 10.73 -19.30 -4.46
N ILE A 48 9.53 -19.90 -4.34
CA ILE A 48 8.72 -20.31 -5.50
C ILE A 48 8.31 -19.08 -6.31
N ASN A 49 7.82 -18.03 -5.67
CA ASN A 49 7.43 -16.81 -6.35
C ASN A 49 8.63 -16.18 -7.08
N LEU A 50 9.77 -16.02 -6.39
CA LEU A 50 10.98 -15.45 -6.99
C LEU A 50 11.52 -16.30 -8.15
N SER A 51 11.59 -17.61 -8.00
CA SER A 51 12.13 -18.49 -9.06
C SER A 51 11.27 -18.48 -10.33
N ARG A 52 9.95 -18.37 -10.18
CA ARG A 52 9.03 -18.27 -11.33
C ARG A 52 9.01 -16.87 -11.95
N SER A 53 9.23 -15.84 -11.13
CA SER A 53 9.23 -14.44 -11.60
C SER A 53 10.55 -14.03 -12.23
N PHE A 54 11.64 -14.71 -11.91
CA PHE A 54 12.98 -14.43 -12.42
C PHE A 54 13.66 -15.75 -12.88
N PRO A 55 13.13 -16.39 -13.94
CA PRO A 55 13.55 -17.75 -14.34
C PRO A 55 15.05 -17.84 -14.73
N ASP A 56 15.62 -16.76 -15.25
CA ASP A 56 17.02 -16.72 -15.69
C ASP A 56 18.01 -16.42 -14.56
N MET A 57 17.52 -16.07 -13.36
CA MET A 57 18.39 -15.76 -12.23
C MET A 57 18.93 -17.02 -11.56
N LYS A 58 20.23 -17.02 -11.25
CA LYS A 58 20.85 -18.09 -10.47
C LYS A 58 20.26 -18.14 -9.04
N TYR A 59 20.13 -19.34 -8.49
CA TYR A 59 19.59 -19.57 -7.15
C TYR A 59 20.21 -18.68 -6.06
N LYS A 60 21.53 -18.45 -6.11
CA LYS A 60 22.23 -17.57 -5.17
C LYS A 60 21.74 -16.12 -5.24
N ALA A 61 21.42 -15.63 -6.43
CA ALA A 61 20.86 -14.28 -6.60
C ALA A 61 19.44 -14.20 -6.02
N LEU A 62 18.59 -15.21 -6.28
CA LEU A 62 17.25 -15.30 -5.69
C LEU A 62 17.29 -15.33 -4.16
N GLN A 63 18.25 -16.06 -3.58
CA GLN A 63 18.47 -16.07 -2.12
C GLN A 63 18.89 -14.70 -1.57
N ALA A 64 19.67 -13.91 -2.33
CA ALA A 64 20.03 -12.55 -1.94
C ALA A 64 18.80 -11.64 -1.93
N ILE A 65 17.96 -11.70 -2.98
CA ILE A 65 16.68 -10.97 -3.04
C ILE A 65 15.77 -11.38 -1.86
N ALA A 66 15.64 -12.68 -1.58
CA ALA A 66 14.85 -13.17 -0.45
C ALA A 66 15.37 -12.63 0.89
N LYS A 67 16.70 -12.60 1.10
CA LYS A 67 17.31 -12.02 2.30
C LYS A 67 16.97 -10.54 2.47
N ASP A 68 17.09 -9.77 1.39
CA ASP A 68 16.80 -8.34 1.41
C ASP A 68 15.29 -8.08 1.58
N PHE A 69 14.43 -8.91 1.00
CA PHE A 69 12.98 -8.87 1.22
C PHE A 69 12.61 -9.07 2.69
N TYR A 70 13.18 -10.09 3.38
CA TYR A 70 12.88 -10.28 4.81
C TYR A 70 13.38 -9.12 5.67
N ARG A 71 14.55 -8.53 5.33
CA ARG A 71 15.05 -7.33 5.99
C ARG A 71 14.07 -6.17 5.81
N HIS A 72 13.59 -5.95 4.59
CA HIS A 72 12.60 -4.94 4.30
C HIS A 72 11.26 -5.20 5.04
N LEU A 73 10.81 -6.45 5.14
CA LEU A 73 9.63 -6.82 5.94
C LEU A 73 9.81 -6.46 7.43
N GLY A 74 11.02 -6.60 7.97
CA GLY A 74 11.36 -6.14 9.32
C GLY A 74 11.34 -4.62 9.45
N GLU A 75 11.78 -3.90 8.43
CA GLU A 75 11.68 -2.43 8.37
C GLU A 75 10.23 -1.95 8.34
N ILE A 76 9.37 -2.58 7.53
CA ILE A 76 7.92 -2.29 7.48
C ILE A 76 7.31 -2.45 8.88
N ALA A 77 7.60 -3.54 9.57
CA ALA A 77 7.09 -3.77 10.93
C ALA A 77 7.59 -2.71 11.93
N ALA A 78 8.88 -2.36 11.87
CA ALA A 78 9.52 -1.34 12.70
C ALA A 78 8.89 0.05 12.47
N GLU A 79 8.71 0.43 11.22
CA GLU A 79 8.14 1.71 10.82
C GLU A 79 6.64 1.80 11.12
N ALA A 80 5.88 0.70 11.00
CA ALA A 80 4.48 0.64 11.40
C ALA A 80 4.30 0.85 12.91
N ILE A 81 5.22 0.34 13.75
CA ILE A 81 5.22 0.62 15.20
C ILE A 81 5.56 2.10 15.45
N TRP A 82 6.60 2.63 14.82
CA TRP A 82 6.98 4.03 14.94
C TRP A 82 5.85 4.98 14.48
N PHE A 83 5.13 4.63 13.43
CA PHE A 83 4.00 5.37 12.88
C PHE A 83 2.82 5.47 13.87
N SER A 84 2.67 4.52 14.79
CA SER A 84 1.54 4.44 15.74
C SER A 84 1.32 5.69 16.61
N GLY A 85 2.35 6.50 16.81
CA GLY A 85 2.29 7.75 17.57
C GLY A 85 2.69 8.97 16.74
N SER A 86 2.56 8.87 15.41
CA SER A 86 2.91 9.95 14.51
C SER A 86 1.76 10.95 14.35
N ASN A 87 2.11 12.17 13.98
CA ASN A 87 1.24 13.24 13.51
C ASN A 87 1.89 13.87 12.26
N TYR A 88 1.20 14.77 11.58
CA TYR A 88 1.71 15.40 10.35
C TYR A 88 3.05 16.09 10.54
N LYS A 89 3.22 16.82 11.66
CA LYS A 89 4.52 17.48 11.95
C LYS A 89 5.64 16.46 12.05
N ARG A 90 5.46 15.36 12.79
CA ARG A 90 6.47 14.31 12.95
C ARG A 90 6.79 13.63 11.62
N LEU A 91 5.78 13.35 10.79
CA LEU A 91 5.97 12.77 9.47
C LEU A 91 6.76 13.70 8.57
N TYR A 92 6.38 14.97 8.51
CA TYR A 92 7.08 16.00 7.76
C TYR A 92 8.54 16.12 8.19
N ASP A 93 8.79 16.28 9.49
CA ASP A 93 10.14 16.49 10.03
C ASP A 93 11.05 15.26 9.81
N SER A 94 10.49 14.06 9.87
CA SER A 94 11.24 12.82 9.65
C SER A 94 11.75 12.65 8.22
N GLY A 95 11.01 13.17 7.24
CA GLY A 95 11.26 12.94 5.81
C GLY A 95 11.26 11.47 5.41
N ILE A 96 10.52 10.61 6.15
CA ILE A 96 10.44 9.18 5.87
C ILE A 96 9.84 8.88 4.49
N VAL A 97 8.89 9.70 4.04
CA VAL A 97 8.32 9.66 2.70
C VAL A 97 8.40 11.05 2.08
N THR A 98 8.75 11.11 0.79
CA THR A 98 8.68 12.30 -0.04
C THR A 98 7.75 12.05 -1.23
N VAL A 99 6.72 12.88 -1.40
CA VAL A 99 5.86 12.87 -2.60
C VAL A 99 6.61 13.59 -3.71
N THR A 100 6.87 12.91 -4.83
CA THR A 100 7.80 13.42 -5.86
C THR A 100 7.15 14.33 -6.89
N ASN A 101 5.85 14.18 -7.15
CA ASN A 101 5.11 14.91 -8.19
C ASN A 101 3.74 15.39 -7.69
N PRO A 102 3.69 16.25 -6.67
CA PRO A 102 2.43 16.75 -6.12
C PRO A 102 1.63 17.59 -7.12
N GLU A 103 2.30 18.23 -8.08
CA GLU A 103 1.68 19.04 -9.13
C GLU A 103 0.81 18.20 -10.06
N ASP A 104 1.34 17.09 -10.56
CA ASP A 104 0.61 16.17 -11.45
C ASP A 104 -0.63 15.59 -10.75
N PHE A 105 -0.46 15.25 -9.45
CA PHE A 105 -1.59 14.82 -8.64
C PHE A 105 -2.64 15.92 -8.52
N ASN A 106 -2.23 17.14 -8.17
CA ASN A 106 -3.14 18.27 -7.95
C ASN A 106 -3.87 18.63 -9.24
N GLU A 107 -3.17 18.70 -10.37
CA GLU A 107 -3.77 19.00 -11.68
C GLU A 107 -4.87 17.99 -12.01
N LEU A 108 -4.54 16.69 -11.95
CA LEU A 108 -5.51 15.65 -12.29
C LEU A 108 -6.65 15.57 -11.25
N PHE A 109 -6.36 15.70 -9.96
CA PHE A 109 -7.36 15.66 -8.90
C PHE A 109 -8.34 16.83 -8.99
N LEU A 110 -7.87 18.03 -9.30
CA LEU A 110 -8.71 19.23 -9.38
C LEU A 110 -9.54 19.31 -10.66
N SER A 111 -9.09 18.65 -11.73
CA SER A 111 -9.78 18.64 -13.03
C SER A 111 -10.86 17.55 -13.18
N THR A 112 -10.98 16.63 -12.21
CA THR A 112 -11.89 15.48 -12.32
C THR A 112 -12.87 15.39 -11.14
N PRO A 113 -14.02 14.71 -11.29
CA PRO A 113 -15.02 14.58 -10.20
C PRO A 113 -14.49 13.85 -8.98
N SER A 114 -13.82 12.73 -9.20
CA SER A 114 -13.16 11.91 -8.18
C SER A 114 -12.01 11.10 -8.81
N MET A 115 -11.15 10.54 -7.97
CA MET A 115 -9.96 9.82 -8.41
C MET A 115 -9.91 8.42 -7.79
N THR A 116 -9.49 7.45 -8.58
CA THR A 116 -9.09 6.12 -8.11
C THR A 116 -7.58 6.01 -8.18
N VAL A 117 -6.95 5.69 -7.06
CA VAL A 117 -5.51 5.42 -6.98
C VAL A 117 -5.30 3.92 -6.78
N LEU A 118 -4.62 3.30 -7.72
CA LEU A 118 -4.24 1.89 -7.66
C LEU A 118 -2.88 1.77 -6.98
N SER A 119 -2.86 1.27 -5.76
CA SER A 119 -1.64 1.06 -4.98
C SER A 119 -1.20 -0.40 -5.01
N THR A 120 0.00 -0.64 -4.51
CA THR A 120 0.66 -1.95 -4.47
C THR A 120 1.10 -2.28 -3.04
N HIS A 121 1.60 -3.51 -2.83
CA HIS A 121 2.35 -3.88 -1.65
C HIS A 121 3.88 -3.81 -1.91
N CYS A 122 4.31 -2.82 -2.69
CA CYS A 122 5.71 -2.41 -2.80
C CYS A 122 6.05 -1.34 -1.75
N GLY A 123 7.32 -1.23 -1.38
CA GLY A 123 7.75 -0.26 -0.37
C GLY A 123 7.08 -0.49 1.00
N ASN A 124 6.65 0.57 1.66
CA ASN A 124 5.94 0.47 2.94
C ASN A 124 4.50 1.01 2.85
N TRP A 125 3.57 0.15 2.48
CA TRP A 125 2.15 0.47 2.36
C TRP A 125 1.47 0.83 3.71
N GLU A 126 2.05 0.49 4.86
CA GLU A 126 1.53 0.88 6.18
C GLU A 126 1.68 2.40 6.43
N LEU A 127 2.55 3.07 5.67
CA LEU A 127 2.74 4.52 5.74
C LEU A 127 1.71 5.32 4.92
N LEU A 128 0.85 4.67 4.12
CA LEU A 128 -0.17 5.37 3.29
C LEU A 128 -1.13 6.24 4.12
N GLY A 129 -1.39 5.88 5.36
CA GLY A 129 -2.22 6.68 6.28
C GLY A 129 -1.65 8.05 6.64
N GLY A 130 -0.37 8.29 6.34
CA GLY A 130 0.31 9.57 6.57
C GLY A 130 0.40 10.48 5.34
N PHE A 131 -0.26 10.16 4.23
CA PHE A 131 -0.09 10.81 2.93
C PHE A 131 -0.10 12.35 3.00
N LEU A 132 -1.02 12.93 3.75
CA LEU A 132 -1.18 14.39 3.87
C LEU A 132 -0.10 15.06 4.74
N GLY A 133 0.63 14.29 5.54
CA GLY A 133 1.69 14.78 6.43
C GLY A 133 3.09 14.68 5.84
N TYR A 134 3.26 14.14 4.63
CA TYR A 134 4.59 13.96 4.05
C TYR A 134 5.12 15.22 3.37
N ARG A 135 6.44 15.27 3.25
CA ARG A 135 7.12 16.29 2.42
C ARG A 135 6.81 16.05 0.96
N THR A 136 6.82 17.13 0.20
CA THR A 136 6.83 17.09 -1.25
C THR A 136 8.19 17.54 -1.78
N SER A 137 8.60 17.07 -2.95
CA SER A 137 9.90 17.40 -3.55
C SER A 137 10.01 18.87 -3.93
N THR A 138 8.90 19.51 -4.27
CA THR A 138 8.83 20.89 -4.76
C THR A 138 8.34 21.90 -3.72
N GLY A 139 7.87 21.42 -2.56
CA GLY A 139 7.23 22.25 -1.54
C GLY A 139 5.75 22.56 -1.80
N VAL A 140 5.22 22.20 -2.97
CA VAL A 140 3.79 22.32 -3.28
C VAL A 140 2.99 21.31 -2.47
N LYS A 141 2.00 21.76 -1.71
CA LYS A 141 1.14 20.86 -0.94
C LYS A 141 0.19 20.07 -1.85
N VAL A 142 -0.10 18.85 -1.44
CA VAL A 142 -1.16 18.05 -2.06
C VAL A 142 -2.52 18.70 -1.79
N ALA A 143 -3.32 18.94 -2.83
CA ALA A 143 -4.62 19.59 -2.75
C ALA A 143 -5.73 18.63 -2.32
N LEU A 144 -5.54 17.97 -1.16
CA LEU A 144 -6.41 16.90 -0.67
C LEU A 144 -6.66 17.09 0.83
N GLU A 145 -7.92 17.00 1.24
CA GLU A 145 -8.36 17.08 2.62
C GLU A 145 -8.59 15.69 3.22
N GLU A 146 -8.53 15.56 4.56
CA GLU A 146 -8.67 14.27 5.25
C GLU A 146 -9.99 13.56 4.95
N ASP A 147 -11.07 14.32 4.85
CA ASP A 147 -12.40 13.77 4.56
C ASP A 147 -12.55 13.27 3.11
N GLN A 148 -11.64 13.68 2.22
CA GLN A 148 -11.66 13.30 0.80
C GLN A 148 -10.97 11.96 0.51
N ILE A 149 -10.07 11.51 1.38
CA ILE A 149 -9.31 10.27 1.16
C ILE A 149 -10.03 9.04 1.74
N ARG A 150 -10.05 7.94 0.98
CA ARG A 150 -10.53 6.63 1.44
C ARG A 150 -9.60 5.53 0.96
N VAL A 151 -9.00 4.82 1.89
CA VAL A 151 -8.18 3.63 1.60
C VAL A 151 -9.07 2.40 1.74
N VAL A 152 -9.20 1.66 0.64
CA VAL A 152 -10.02 0.45 0.61
C VAL A 152 -9.26 -0.70 1.23
N TYR A 153 -9.87 -1.37 2.20
CA TYR A 153 -9.26 -2.49 2.89
C TYR A 153 -10.22 -3.68 3.00
N LYS A 154 -9.67 -4.84 3.25
CA LYS A 154 -10.44 -6.03 3.62
C LYS A 154 -10.35 -6.26 5.12
N GLN A 155 -11.50 -6.40 5.77
CA GLN A 155 -11.57 -6.69 7.20
C GLN A 155 -10.78 -7.94 7.57
N LEU A 156 -9.99 -7.85 8.64
CA LEU A 156 -9.24 -8.99 9.16
C LEU A 156 -10.15 -9.93 9.95
N SER A 157 -9.82 -11.22 9.94
CA SER A 157 -10.58 -12.25 10.68
C SER A 157 -10.52 -12.04 12.20
N ASN A 158 -9.42 -11.52 12.72
CA ASN A 158 -9.28 -11.17 14.14
C ASN A 158 -9.79 -9.75 14.39
N PRO A 159 -10.90 -9.55 15.12
CA PRO A 159 -11.51 -8.24 15.29
C PRO A 159 -10.71 -7.27 16.20
N VAL A 160 -9.78 -7.77 17.02
CA VAL A 160 -8.88 -6.91 17.80
C VAL A 160 -7.77 -6.40 16.90
N ALA A 161 -7.14 -7.28 16.14
CA ALA A 161 -6.11 -6.90 15.18
C ALA A 161 -6.68 -5.90 14.15
N ASP A 162 -7.86 -6.17 13.59
CA ASP A 162 -8.55 -5.28 12.65
C ASP A 162 -8.67 -3.85 13.19
N GLU A 163 -9.19 -3.70 14.39
CA GLU A 163 -9.37 -2.39 15.02
C GLU A 163 -8.04 -1.71 15.38
N VAL A 164 -7.02 -2.49 15.80
CA VAL A 164 -5.68 -1.97 16.08
C VAL A 164 -5.04 -1.42 14.80
N PHE A 165 -5.09 -2.16 13.70
CA PHE A 165 -4.54 -1.70 12.41
C PHE A 165 -5.26 -0.46 11.88
N LYS A 166 -6.60 -0.42 11.95
CA LYS A 166 -7.39 0.77 11.59
C LYS A 166 -6.91 2.01 12.34
N ARG A 167 -6.86 1.92 13.66
CA ARG A 167 -6.40 3.04 14.48
C ARG A 167 -4.94 3.39 14.25
N ASN A 168 -4.13 2.40 13.88
CA ASN A 168 -2.73 2.64 13.56
C ASN A 168 -2.60 3.48 12.30
N ARG A 169 -3.27 3.09 11.22
CA ARG A 169 -3.26 3.81 9.95
C ARG A 169 -3.87 5.19 10.02
N ALA A 170 -4.82 5.40 10.93
CA ALA A 170 -5.42 6.71 11.22
C ALA A 170 -4.63 7.54 12.23
N SER A 171 -3.47 7.08 12.74
CA SER A 171 -2.74 7.74 13.83
C SER A 171 -2.29 9.16 13.48
N ALA A 172 -1.98 9.42 12.23
CA ALA A 172 -1.48 10.71 11.78
C ALA A 172 -2.59 11.73 11.47
N LEU A 173 -3.86 11.30 11.37
CA LEU A 173 -4.96 12.19 11.07
C LEU A 173 -5.20 13.19 12.20
N GLU A 174 -5.41 14.45 11.86
CA GLU A 174 -5.59 15.54 12.82
C GLU A 174 -7.05 15.68 13.27
N VAL A 175 -8.00 15.32 12.40
CA VAL A 175 -9.43 15.40 12.72
C VAL A 175 -9.85 14.18 13.53
N VAL A 176 -10.19 14.41 14.80
CA VAL A 176 -10.60 13.36 15.73
C VAL A 176 -11.85 12.62 15.21
N GLY A 177 -11.77 11.30 15.18
CA GLY A 177 -12.87 10.44 14.73
C GLY A 177 -12.94 10.25 13.22
N THR A 178 -12.07 10.87 12.42
CA THR A 178 -11.97 10.62 10.99
C THR A 178 -11.30 9.27 10.76
N SER A 179 -11.88 8.46 9.88
CA SER A 179 -11.27 7.24 9.37
C SER A 179 -11.07 7.38 7.87
N CYS A 180 -9.84 7.23 7.44
CA CYS A 180 -9.54 7.16 6.01
C CYS A 180 -9.84 5.78 5.41
N GLU A 181 -10.16 4.78 6.22
CA GLU A 181 -10.41 3.41 5.75
C GLU A 181 -11.88 3.15 5.43
N ILE A 182 -12.10 2.39 4.36
CA ILE A 182 -13.42 1.89 3.97
C ILE A 182 -13.34 0.41 3.60
N GLU A 183 -14.28 -0.39 4.13
CA GLU A 183 -14.35 -1.81 3.80
C GLU A 183 -14.73 -2.03 2.33
N SER A 184 -14.05 -2.97 1.69
CA SER A 184 -14.20 -3.27 0.25
C SER A 184 -15.64 -3.58 -0.18
N MET A 185 -16.47 -4.17 0.69
CA MET A 185 -17.88 -4.45 0.41
C MET A 185 -18.77 -3.19 0.44
N SER A 186 -18.32 -2.14 1.10
CA SER A 186 -19.08 -0.88 1.26
C SER A 186 -18.68 0.20 0.25
N ILE A 187 -17.59 0.00 -0.49
CA ILE A 187 -16.98 1.05 -1.31
C ILE A 187 -17.90 1.56 -2.42
N LEU A 188 -18.59 0.67 -3.14
CA LEU A 188 -19.47 1.07 -4.22
C LEU A 188 -20.62 1.97 -3.72
N ARG A 189 -21.26 1.56 -2.61
CA ARG A 189 -22.34 2.36 -1.99
C ARG A 189 -21.82 3.73 -1.55
N HIS A 190 -20.65 3.76 -0.92
CA HIS A 190 -20.03 5.01 -0.48
C HIS A 190 -19.70 5.93 -1.66
N ALA A 191 -19.08 5.40 -2.72
CA ALA A 191 -18.68 6.19 -3.88
C ALA A 191 -19.92 6.77 -4.62
N VAL A 192 -20.97 5.98 -4.80
CA VAL A 192 -22.24 6.44 -5.40
C VAL A 192 -22.90 7.51 -4.53
N ALA A 193 -22.95 7.34 -3.20
CA ALA A 193 -23.53 8.32 -2.29
C ALA A 193 -22.74 9.64 -2.19
N ASN A 194 -21.47 9.64 -2.59
CA ASN A 194 -20.59 10.82 -2.58
C ASN A 194 -20.15 11.25 -3.99
N ARG A 195 -20.88 10.84 -5.04
CA ARG A 195 -20.49 11.15 -6.43
C ARG A 195 -20.41 12.66 -6.73
N ASP A 196 -21.13 13.47 -5.97
CA ASP A 196 -21.15 14.94 -6.10
C ASP A 196 -20.05 15.60 -5.23
N LYS A 197 -19.24 14.79 -4.54
CA LYS A 197 -18.12 15.24 -3.71
C LYS A 197 -16.82 14.69 -4.28
N ARG A 198 -15.82 15.55 -4.44
CA ARG A 198 -14.49 15.10 -4.89
C ARG A 198 -13.83 14.24 -3.84
N LYS A 199 -13.52 12.99 -4.19
CA LYS A 199 -12.90 11.98 -3.31
C LYS A 199 -11.77 11.27 -4.01
N VAL A 200 -10.81 10.75 -3.22
CA VAL A 200 -9.75 9.84 -3.66
C VAL A 200 -9.98 8.48 -3.02
N TYR A 201 -10.05 7.44 -3.84
CA TYR A 201 -10.21 6.06 -3.42
C TYR A 201 -8.93 5.28 -3.74
N ILE A 202 -8.20 4.85 -2.70
CA ILE A 202 -6.94 4.11 -2.84
C ILE A 202 -7.22 2.61 -2.69
N PHE A 203 -6.84 1.83 -3.70
CA PHE A 203 -7.03 0.38 -3.74
C PHE A 203 -5.70 -0.35 -3.83
N PRO A 204 -5.29 -1.12 -2.81
CA PRO A 204 -4.25 -2.15 -2.97
C PRO A 204 -4.77 -3.26 -3.91
N THR A 205 -4.21 -3.36 -5.13
CA THR A 205 -4.84 -4.12 -6.23
C THR A 205 -4.02 -5.35 -6.67
N ASP A 206 -2.81 -5.54 -6.15
CA ASP A 206 -1.83 -6.53 -6.58
C ASP A 206 -2.01 -7.96 -6.01
N GLN A 207 -2.98 -8.19 -5.13
CA GLN A 207 -3.18 -9.49 -4.50
C GLN A 207 -4.03 -10.46 -5.32
N HIS A 208 -3.92 -11.77 -5.00
CA HIS A 208 -4.75 -12.82 -5.61
C HIS A 208 -6.24 -12.58 -5.36
N PRO A 209 -7.12 -12.81 -6.35
CA PRO A 209 -8.56 -12.71 -6.17
C PRO A 209 -9.08 -13.57 -5.01
N TYR A 210 -10.02 -13.04 -4.24
CA TYR A 210 -10.66 -13.78 -3.17
C TYR A 210 -11.39 -15.01 -3.71
N THR A 211 -11.56 -16.04 -2.89
CA THR A 211 -12.16 -17.32 -3.29
C THR A 211 -13.54 -17.18 -3.95
N LYS A 212 -14.32 -16.19 -3.51
CA LYS A 212 -15.68 -15.92 -4.04
C LYS A 212 -15.72 -14.76 -5.06
N ALA A 213 -14.59 -14.12 -5.36
CA ALA A 213 -14.55 -13.03 -6.33
C ALA A 213 -14.46 -13.58 -7.75
N ALA A 214 -15.04 -12.84 -8.70
CA ALA A 214 -14.84 -13.11 -10.12
C ALA A 214 -13.35 -12.97 -10.45
N LYS A 215 -12.84 -13.90 -11.24
CA LYS A 215 -11.44 -13.95 -11.68
C LYS A 215 -11.38 -13.60 -13.16
N HIS A 216 -10.59 -12.59 -13.47
CA HIS A 216 -10.40 -12.15 -14.85
C HIS A 216 -8.95 -12.38 -15.24
N PRO A 217 -8.68 -13.14 -16.33
CA PRO A 217 -7.33 -13.34 -16.82
C PRO A 217 -6.83 -12.03 -17.47
N ILE A 218 -5.62 -11.62 -17.13
CA ILE A 218 -4.95 -10.47 -17.76
C ILE A 218 -3.74 -10.90 -18.61
N GLY A 219 -3.55 -12.20 -18.81
CA GLY A 219 -2.36 -12.75 -19.45
C GLY A 219 -1.20 -12.91 -18.48
N GLU A 220 0.01 -12.75 -19.00
CA GLU A 220 1.23 -12.97 -18.25
C GLU A 220 1.63 -11.75 -17.40
N PHE A 221 1.98 -12.00 -16.15
CA PHE A 221 2.61 -11.07 -15.23
C PHE A 221 3.71 -11.78 -14.47
N MET A 222 4.92 -11.25 -14.49
CA MET A 222 6.10 -11.89 -13.88
C MET A 222 6.27 -13.35 -14.35
N HIS A 223 6.16 -13.59 -15.66
CA HIS A 223 6.27 -14.91 -16.31
C HIS A 223 5.22 -15.94 -15.85
N GLN A 224 4.08 -15.51 -15.31
CA GLN A 224 3.02 -16.38 -14.81
C GLN A 224 1.64 -15.93 -15.26
N GLN A 225 0.81 -16.86 -15.74
CA GLN A 225 -0.59 -16.57 -16.07
C GLN A 225 -1.32 -16.04 -14.83
N THR A 226 -1.94 -14.89 -14.96
CA THR A 226 -2.40 -14.13 -13.81
C THR A 226 -3.87 -13.78 -13.89
N ASN A 227 -4.59 -14.10 -12.81
CA ASN A 227 -5.96 -13.67 -12.60
C ASN A 227 -6.02 -12.47 -11.65
N VAL A 228 -6.98 -11.57 -11.90
CA VAL A 228 -7.19 -10.33 -11.15
C VAL A 228 -8.66 -10.13 -10.77
N MET A 229 -8.91 -9.17 -9.88
CA MET A 229 -10.23 -8.59 -9.61
C MET A 229 -10.34 -7.25 -10.33
N LEU A 230 -11.45 -7.01 -11.04
CA LEU A 230 -11.69 -5.73 -11.72
C LEU A 230 -12.47 -4.70 -10.88
N GLY A 231 -12.72 -4.98 -9.59
CA GLY A 231 -13.57 -4.13 -8.76
C GLY A 231 -13.11 -2.68 -8.62
N SER A 232 -11.80 -2.44 -8.52
CA SER A 232 -11.22 -1.08 -8.44
C SER A 232 -11.39 -0.29 -9.75
N VAL A 233 -11.00 -0.88 -10.86
CA VAL A 233 -11.15 -0.26 -12.18
C VAL A 233 -12.60 -0.21 -12.62
N GLY A 234 -13.41 -1.19 -12.27
CA GLY A 234 -14.86 -1.19 -12.53
C GLY A 234 -15.59 -0.06 -11.81
N LEU A 235 -15.19 0.28 -10.59
CA LEU A 235 -15.68 1.47 -9.89
C LEU A 235 -15.27 2.74 -10.64
N ALA A 236 -14.01 2.84 -11.02
CA ALA A 236 -13.48 4.00 -11.75
C ALA A 236 -14.21 4.22 -13.08
N CYS A 237 -14.38 3.16 -13.89
CA CYS A 237 -15.09 3.23 -15.17
C CYS A 237 -16.55 3.64 -14.99
N ARG A 238 -17.23 3.06 -13.99
CA ARG A 238 -18.66 3.34 -13.73
C ARG A 238 -18.93 4.78 -13.29
N LEU A 239 -18.00 5.40 -12.59
CA LEU A 239 -18.15 6.74 -12.00
C LEU A 239 -17.28 7.80 -12.70
N SER A 240 -16.69 7.47 -13.85
CA SER A 240 -15.86 8.38 -14.66
C SER A 240 -14.71 9.01 -13.86
N HIS A 241 -14.07 8.22 -12.96
CA HIS A 241 -12.94 8.70 -12.19
C HIS A 241 -11.70 8.83 -13.07
N SER A 242 -10.82 9.77 -12.75
CA SER A 242 -9.42 9.67 -13.15
C SER A 242 -8.73 8.52 -12.42
N VAL A 243 -7.68 7.97 -13.00
CA VAL A 243 -6.93 6.86 -12.39
C VAL A 243 -5.45 7.18 -12.35
N MET A 244 -4.83 6.98 -11.19
CA MET A 244 -3.39 7.02 -10.99
C MET A 244 -2.86 5.71 -10.42
N TYR A 245 -1.62 5.37 -10.76
CA TYR A 245 -0.83 4.33 -10.12
C TYR A 245 0.02 4.95 -9.02
N LEU A 246 0.03 4.36 -7.82
CA LEU A 246 0.87 4.80 -6.72
C LEU A 246 2.10 3.90 -6.63
N LYS A 247 3.25 4.44 -7.03
CA LYS A 247 4.57 3.82 -6.90
C LYS A 247 5.19 4.25 -5.57
N MET A 248 5.60 3.28 -4.75
CA MET A 248 6.32 3.56 -3.50
C MET A 248 7.70 2.91 -3.53
N LYS A 249 8.69 3.67 -3.95
CA LYS A 249 10.08 3.23 -4.05
C LYS A 249 10.80 3.40 -2.72
N ARG A 250 11.38 2.32 -2.21
CA ARG A 250 12.34 2.38 -1.12
C ARG A 250 13.70 2.84 -1.65
N VAL A 251 14.12 4.04 -1.28
CA VAL A 251 15.44 4.58 -1.65
C VAL A 251 16.53 3.99 -0.77
N GLU A 252 16.28 4.05 0.52
CA GLU A 252 17.12 3.45 1.56
C GLU A 252 16.27 3.14 2.81
N ARG A 253 16.87 2.58 3.85
CA ARG A 253 16.18 2.33 5.12
C ARG A 253 15.61 3.63 5.69
N GLY A 254 14.29 3.68 5.87
CA GLY A 254 13.58 4.85 6.40
C GLY A 254 13.45 6.02 5.43
N ARG A 255 13.63 5.78 4.14
CA ARG A 255 13.47 6.78 3.08
C ARG A 255 12.72 6.19 1.90
N TYR A 256 11.57 6.76 1.61
CA TYR A 256 10.71 6.35 0.50
C TYR A 256 10.37 7.53 -0.39
N GLU A 257 10.28 7.27 -1.68
CA GLU A 257 9.70 8.16 -2.68
C GLU A 257 8.32 7.65 -3.07
N MET A 258 7.33 8.53 -3.03
CA MET A 258 5.97 8.25 -3.45
C MET A 258 5.69 9.04 -4.72
N THR A 259 5.46 8.35 -5.82
CA THR A 259 5.15 8.94 -7.13
C THR A 259 3.76 8.51 -7.56
N LEU A 260 2.92 9.46 -7.98
CA LEU A 260 1.59 9.18 -8.50
C LEU A 260 1.60 9.30 -10.02
N ILE A 261 1.55 8.18 -10.73
CA ILE A 261 1.68 8.12 -12.19
C ILE A 261 0.29 8.17 -12.82
N PRO A 262 -0.04 9.18 -13.64
CA PRO A 262 -1.33 9.25 -14.34
C PRO A 262 -1.54 8.06 -15.28
N MET A 263 -2.67 7.39 -15.16
CA MET A 263 -3.06 6.29 -16.03
C MET A 263 -4.12 6.71 -17.06
N CYS A 264 -5.13 7.45 -16.62
CA CYS A 264 -6.11 8.11 -17.49
C CYS A 264 -6.82 9.25 -16.73
N SER A 265 -7.34 10.21 -17.50
CA SER A 265 -8.16 11.31 -16.96
C SER A 265 -9.63 10.92 -16.78
N ASN A 266 -10.12 9.95 -17.55
CA ASN A 266 -11.50 9.45 -17.48
C ASN A 266 -11.54 7.94 -17.77
N ALA A 267 -11.76 7.14 -16.73
CA ALA A 267 -11.77 5.68 -16.86
C ALA A 267 -12.99 5.15 -17.64
N SER A 268 -14.07 5.90 -17.79
CA SER A 268 -15.24 5.46 -18.56
C SER A 268 -14.96 5.33 -20.06
N GLU A 269 -13.86 5.92 -20.55
CA GLU A 269 -13.40 5.85 -21.93
C GLU A 269 -12.49 4.65 -22.22
N MET A 270 -12.17 3.87 -21.18
CA MET A 270 -11.27 2.72 -21.26
C MET A 270 -11.99 1.41 -20.94
N LYS A 271 -11.53 0.30 -21.49
CA LYS A 271 -11.93 -1.03 -21.02
C LYS A 271 -11.24 -1.34 -19.68
N GLN A 272 -11.98 -1.99 -18.79
CA GLN A 272 -11.47 -2.36 -17.46
C GLN A 272 -10.23 -3.24 -17.52
N GLU A 273 -10.20 -4.16 -18.47
CA GLU A 273 -9.10 -5.09 -18.72
C GLU A 273 -7.83 -4.35 -19.17
N ASP A 274 -7.96 -3.37 -20.08
CA ASP A 274 -6.83 -2.58 -20.58
C ASP A 274 -6.23 -1.71 -19.48
N LEU A 275 -7.10 -1.09 -18.66
CA LEU A 275 -6.68 -0.30 -17.51
C LEU A 275 -5.97 -1.16 -16.45
N MET A 276 -6.50 -2.37 -16.19
CA MET A 276 -5.86 -3.32 -15.29
C MET A 276 -4.55 -3.85 -15.87
N ARG A 277 -4.45 -4.10 -17.19
CA ARG A 277 -3.20 -4.49 -17.82
C ARG A 277 -2.12 -3.41 -17.63
N LYS A 278 -2.46 -2.15 -17.91
CA LYS A 278 -1.56 -1.01 -17.70
C LYS A 278 -1.06 -0.93 -16.24
N TYR A 279 -1.94 -1.20 -15.26
CA TYR A 279 -1.53 -1.28 -13.84
C TYR A 279 -0.48 -2.37 -13.60
N TYR A 280 -0.69 -3.57 -14.16
CA TYR A 280 0.25 -4.68 -13.95
C TYR A 280 1.56 -4.51 -14.72
N ASP A 281 1.55 -3.77 -15.84
CA ASP A 281 2.78 -3.40 -16.54
C ASP A 281 3.63 -2.46 -15.67
N LEU A 282 3.04 -1.42 -15.08
CA LEU A 282 3.72 -0.51 -14.15
C LEU A 282 4.21 -1.25 -12.89
N LEU A 283 3.42 -2.17 -12.34
CA LEU A 283 3.83 -2.98 -11.21
C LEU A 283 5.01 -3.89 -11.55
N GLN A 284 5.02 -4.50 -12.74
CA GLN A 284 6.14 -5.33 -13.19
C GLN A 284 7.42 -4.51 -13.36
N GLU A 285 7.34 -3.30 -13.88
CA GLU A 285 8.47 -2.37 -13.95
C GLU A 285 8.99 -2.05 -12.55
N GLU A 286 8.11 -1.69 -11.60
CA GLU A 286 8.49 -1.39 -10.21
C GLU A 286 9.16 -2.58 -9.51
N ILE A 287 8.65 -3.80 -9.71
CA ILE A 287 9.25 -5.03 -9.16
C ILE A 287 10.62 -5.31 -9.79
N ASN A 288 10.77 -5.12 -11.10
CA ASN A 288 12.03 -5.33 -11.80
C ASN A 288 13.11 -4.31 -11.37
N GLU A 289 12.72 -3.07 -11.11
CA GLU A 289 13.63 -2.04 -10.57
C GLU A 289 14.11 -2.37 -9.15
N SER A 290 13.24 -2.94 -8.31
CA SER A 290 13.52 -3.19 -6.89
C SER A 290 12.89 -4.50 -6.42
N PRO A 291 13.44 -5.67 -6.82
CA PRO A 291 12.81 -6.97 -6.57
C PRO A 291 12.55 -7.30 -5.10
N ALA A 292 13.35 -6.77 -4.17
CA ALA A 292 13.18 -7.03 -2.74
C ALA A 292 12.00 -6.26 -2.10
N ASN A 293 11.42 -5.28 -2.81
CA ASN A 293 10.44 -4.37 -2.22
C ASN A 293 8.99 -4.86 -2.28
N TRP A 294 8.67 -5.88 -3.08
CA TRP A 294 7.32 -6.40 -3.20
C TRP A 294 7.01 -7.50 -2.17
N LEU A 295 5.74 -7.66 -1.82
CA LEU A 295 5.28 -8.62 -0.78
C LEU A 295 5.30 -10.07 -1.27
N TRP A 296 6.48 -10.67 -1.38
CA TRP A 296 6.70 -12.04 -1.86
C TRP A 296 6.07 -13.14 -1.00
N THR A 297 5.72 -12.87 0.25
CA THR A 297 5.03 -13.86 1.11
C THR A 297 3.59 -14.10 0.71
N HIS A 298 2.99 -13.26 -0.13
CA HIS A 298 1.63 -13.49 -0.63
C HIS A 298 1.62 -14.63 -1.66
N LYS A 299 0.66 -15.56 -1.51
CA LYS A 299 0.41 -16.62 -2.52
C LYS A 299 -0.33 -16.02 -3.71
N ARG A 300 0.38 -15.25 -4.55
CA ARG A 300 -0.21 -14.49 -5.66
C ARG A 300 -0.74 -15.40 -6.76
N TRP A 301 -0.02 -16.46 -7.06
CA TRP A 301 -0.37 -17.46 -8.06
C TRP A 301 -0.76 -18.77 -7.37
N LYS A 302 -2.06 -19.01 -7.24
CA LYS A 302 -2.65 -20.22 -6.65
C LYS A 302 -3.29 -21.05 -7.75
#